data_ed8f241de76875107152da9e7561ea58
#
_entry.id   ed8f241de76875107152da9e7561ea58
#
_cell.length_a   1.000
_cell.length_b   1.000
_cell.length_c   1.000
_cell.angle_alpha   90.00
_cell.angle_beta   90.00
_cell.angle_gamma   90.00
#
_symmetry.space_group_name_H-M   'P 1'
#
loop_
_entity.id
_entity.type
_entity.pdbx_description
1 polymer ?
#
loop_
_entity_poly.entity_id
_entity_poly.type
_entity_poly.pdbx_seq_one_letter_code
_entity_poly.pdbx_strand_id
1 'polypeptide(L)'
;MERHYNEHGEVPCQCYEIWKKKSPCENCISTKTFADGKQRTKLEFIDSKIYQVISRYIEIDGKPYVMELVSQLDENSLVDADGRNRLLKKLAGYNKELYTDVLTGTYNRRYYEEQLKMMREAAGVAMIDLDDFKMYNDTYGHKAGDRVLDTTVQIIRSCIRKSDILVRYGGDEFLLILPDIEEKNFVERLKKIQEEIHKSQIPGYTKLQLSVSIGGVLTDRETVESAVNRADRFMYQAKIQKNMVVTEDGAFQGSNGSFAILNRKRKNHRVLIVDDSEMNRFLLREMIGAGI
;
A
#
# COMPACT_ATOMS: atom_id res chain seq x y z
N MET A 1 30.41 -2.93 -14.20
CA MET A 1 30.86 -2.13 -13.04
C MET A 1 31.22 -0.76 -13.59
N GLU A 2 30.29 0.18 -13.50
CA GLU A 2 30.46 1.51 -14.12
C GLU A 2 31.23 2.41 -13.15
N ARG A 3 32.29 3.05 -13.63
CA ARG A 3 33.06 3.98 -12.85
C ARG A 3 32.70 5.40 -13.28
N HIS A 4 32.20 6.19 -12.36
CA HIS A 4 31.96 7.62 -12.53
C HIS A 4 33.16 8.38 -11.96
N TYR A 5 33.65 9.34 -12.70
CA TYR A 5 34.70 10.24 -12.23
C TYR A 5 34.09 11.60 -11.93
N ASN A 6 34.39 12.16 -10.77
CA ASN A 6 34.08 13.55 -10.47
C ASN A 6 35.15 14.46 -11.10
N GLU A 7 34.99 15.78 -11.08
CA GLU A 7 35.92 16.77 -11.64
C GLU A 7 37.32 16.69 -11.02
N HIS A 8 37.52 15.93 -9.95
CA HIS A 8 38.80 15.76 -9.23
C HIS A 8 39.42 14.37 -9.38
N GLY A 9 38.85 13.48 -10.21
CA GLY A 9 39.44 12.17 -10.53
C GLY A 9 39.41 11.13 -9.43
N GLU A 10 38.67 11.34 -8.35
CA GLU A 10 38.66 10.46 -7.19
C GLU A 10 37.30 9.78 -6.98
N VAL A 11 37.38 8.48 -6.75
CA VAL A 11 36.37 7.50 -6.24
C VAL A 11 35.19 7.25 -7.16
N PRO A 12 35.00 6.01 -7.61
CA PRO A 12 33.82 5.60 -8.34
C PRO A 12 32.62 5.55 -7.41
N CYS A 13 31.75 6.57 -7.43
CA CYS A 13 30.42 6.46 -6.87
C CYS A 13 29.53 5.70 -7.85
N GLN A 14 28.58 4.96 -7.32
CA GLN A 14 27.59 4.29 -8.16
C GLN A 14 26.53 5.30 -8.61
N CYS A 15 26.10 5.27 -9.88
CA CYS A 15 25.21 6.28 -10.45
C CYS A 15 23.94 6.52 -9.64
N TYR A 16 23.40 5.51 -8.99
CA TYR A 16 22.23 5.64 -8.16
C TYR A 16 22.46 6.41 -6.85
N GLU A 17 23.70 6.47 -6.34
CA GLU A 17 24.07 7.27 -5.16
C GLU A 17 23.97 8.77 -5.45
N ILE A 18 24.30 9.19 -6.68
CA ILE A 18 24.09 10.58 -7.14
C ILE A 18 22.62 10.97 -7.01
N TRP A 19 21.72 10.01 -7.23
CA TRP A 19 20.27 10.18 -7.12
C TRP A 19 19.73 9.91 -5.72
N LYS A 20 20.58 9.85 -4.69
CA LYS A 20 20.25 9.52 -3.29
C LYS A 20 19.47 8.20 -3.16
N LYS A 21 19.65 7.27 -4.08
CA LYS A 21 19.04 5.95 -4.06
C LYS A 21 19.98 4.95 -3.41
N LYS A 22 19.41 3.96 -2.72
CA LYS A 22 20.17 2.91 -2.01
C LYS A 22 20.48 1.68 -2.87
N SER A 23 19.92 1.61 -4.07
CA SER A 23 20.06 0.47 -5.00
C SER A 23 19.97 0.94 -6.46
N PRO A 24 20.46 0.14 -7.42
CA PRO A 24 20.32 0.42 -8.84
C PRO A 24 18.86 0.65 -9.26
N CYS A 25 18.67 1.54 -10.24
CA CYS A 25 17.33 1.83 -10.76
C CYS A 25 16.77 0.61 -11.50
N GLU A 26 15.55 0.18 -11.18
CA GLU A 26 14.86 -0.93 -11.88
C GLU A 26 14.73 -0.67 -13.40
N ASN A 27 14.55 0.57 -13.80
CA ASN A 27 14.46 1.03 -15.18
C ASN A 27 15.67 1.87 -15.59
N CYS A 28 16.89 1.33 -15.41
CA CYS A 28 18.12 2.02 -15.75
C CYS A 28 18.21 2.33 -17.26
N ILE A 29 18.20 3.64 -17.61
CA ILE A 29 18.29 4.04 -19.02
C ILE A 29 19.70 3.77 -19.58
N SER A 30 20.74 3.82 -18.76
CA SER A 30 22.11 3.57 -19.18
C SER A 30 22.33 2.10 -19.53
N THR A 31 21.81 1.16 -18.75
CA THR A 31 21.86 -0.27 -19.08
C THR A 31 21.15 -0.56 -20.41
N LYS A 32 19.99 0.05 -20.65
CA LYS A 32 19.26 -0.11 -21.89
C LYS A 32 19.96 0.54 -23.08
N THR A 33 20.57 1.72 -22.88
CA THR A 33 21.36 2.43 -23.90
C THR A 33 22.62 1.65 -24.25
N PHE A 34 23.28 1.04 -23.26
CA PHE A 34 24.44 0.19 -23.49
C PHE A 34 24.09 -1.05 -24.34
N ALA A 35 22.91 -1.64 -24.09
CA ALA A 35 22.49 -2.87 -24.76
C ALA A 35 22.13 -2.69 -26.25
N ASP A 36 21.55 -1.55 -26.64
CA ASP A 36 21.01 -1.34 -27.99
C ASP A 36 21.52 -0.09 -28.70
N GLY A 37 22.42 0.68 -28.07
CA GLY A 37 23.00 1.89 -28.62
C GLY A 37 22.06 3.09 -28.75
N LYS A 38 20.79 2.97 -28.37
CA LYS A 38 19.80 4.04 -28.56
C LYS A 38 19.88 5.07 -27.43
N GLN A 39 19.88 6.35 -27.82
CA GLN A 39 19.75 7.44 -26.87
C GLN A 39 18.42 7.35 -26.10
N ARG A 40 18.48 7.62 -24.79
CA ARG A 40 17.32 7.66 -23.92
C ARG A 40 17.31 8.90 -23.05
N THR A 41 16.12 9.33 -22.67
CA THR A 41 15.93 10.46 -21.77
C THR A 41 14.99 10.06 -20.66
N LYS A 42 15.29 10.46 -19.42
CA LYS A 42 14.38 10.36 -18.27
C LYS A 42 14.38 11.66 -17.48
N LEU A 43 13.37 11.84 -16.65
CA LEU A 43 13.34 12.87 -15.63
C LEU A 43 13.55 12.22 -14.25
N GLU A 44 14.39 12.82 -13.44
CA GLU A 44 14.62 12.46 -12.03
C GLU A 44 14.21 13.63 -11.14
N PHE A 45 13.63 13.31 -9.98
CA PHE A 45 13.13 14.28 -9.03
C PHE A 45 13.89 14.13 -7.72
N ILE A 46 14.63 15.19 -7.31
CA ILE A 46 15.39 15.20 -6.06
C ILE A 46 15.16 16.54 -5.36
N ASP A 47 14.78 16.51 -4.09
CA ASP A 47 14.65 17.70 -3.23
C ASP A 47 13.85 18.83 -3.91
N SER A 48 12.70 18.51 -4.51
CA SER A 48 11.83 19.43 -5.26
C SER A 48 12.42 20.02 -6.54
N LYS A 49 13.57 19.51 -6.99
CA LYS A 49 14.19 19.87 -8.26
C LYS A 49 13.99 18.80 -9.30
N ILE A 50 13.89 19.22 -10.56
CA ILE A 50 13.72 18.31 -11.71
C ILE A 50 15.02 18.27 -12.47
N TYR A 51 15.50 17.07 -12.76
CA TYR A 51 16.69 16.85 -13.57
C TYR A 51 16.32 16.06 -14.83
N GLN A 52 16.77 16.56 -15.98
CA GLN A 52 16.75 15.80 -17.22
C GLN A 52 18.05 15.00 -17.32
N VAL A 53 17.93 13.70 -17.54
CA VAL A 53 19.07 12.80 -17.75
C VAL A 53 18.96 12.22 -19.15
N ILE A 54 20.00 12.44 -19.95
CA ILE A 54 20.11 11.93 -21.31
C ILE A 54 21.24 10.92 -21.33
N SER A 55 20.98 9.66 -21.67
CA SER A 55 22.00 8.63 -21.86
C SER A 55 22.31 8.43 -23.34
N ARG A 56 23.60 8.41 -23.68
CA ARG A 56 24.12 8.17 -25.03
C ARG A 56 25.19 7.10 -25.03
N TYR A 57 25.12 6.20 -26.00
CA TYR A 57 26.21 5.27 -26.30
C TYR A 57 27.37 6.05 -26.96
N ILE A 58 28.58 5.83 -26.49
CA ILE A 58 29.80 6.41 -27.05
C ILE A 58 30.91 5.36 -27.09
N GLU A 59 31.87 5.52 -27.98
CA GLU A 59 33.06 4.71 -28.02
C GLU A 59 34.27 5.61 -27.77
N ILE A 60 35.17 5.18 -26.89
CA ILE A 60 36.43 5.84 -26.60
C ILE A 60 37.52 4.78 -26.70
N ASP A 61 38.50 5.01 -27.57
CA ASP A 61 39.60 4.08 -27.85
C ASP A 61 39.13 2.65 -28.16
N GLY A 62 38.04 2.53 -28.93
CA GLY A 62 37.43 1.26 -29.32
C GLY A 62 36.71 0.51 -28.20
N LYS A 63 36.51 1.13 -27.04
CA LYS A 63 35.78 0.57 -25.92
C LYS A 63 34.39 1.23 -25.77
N PRO A 64 33.35 0.44 -25.52
CA PRO A 64 32.00 0.96 -25.36
C PRO A 64 31.78 1.60 -23.98
N TYR A 65 31.10 2.74 -23.99
CA TYR A 65 30.68 3.48 -22.78
C TYR A 65 29.27 4.02 -22.95
N VAL A 66 28.64 4.39 -21.82
CA VAL A 66 27.46 5.23 -21.82
C VAL A 66 27.77 6.54 -21.11
N MET A 67 27.53 7.62 -21.81
CA MET A 67 27.64 8.96 -21.26
C MET A 67 26.23 9.40 -20.77
N GLU A 68 26.14 9.83 -19.54
CA GLU A 68 24.96 10.52 -19.02
C GLU A 68 25.18 12.01 -18.96
N LEU A 69 24.31 12.77 -19.62
CA LEU A 69 24.22 14.21 -19.50
C LEU A 69 23.10 14.54 -18.53
N VAL A 70 23.44 15.21 -17.45
CA VAL A 70 22.48 15.60 -16.41
C VAL A 70 22.36 17.12 -16.42
N SER A 71 21.16 17.62 -16.63
CA SER A 71 20.85 19.04 -16.55
C SER A 71 19.71 19.26 -15.56
N GLN A 72 19.90 20.19 -14.61
CA GLN A 72 18.80 20.66 -13.79
C GLN A 72 17.85 21.48 -14.66
N LEU A 73 16.59 21.15 -14.66
CA LEU A 73 15.55 21.97 -15.28
C LEU A 73 15.12 23.03 -14.24
N ASP A 74 15.73 24.20 -14.33
CA ASP A 74 15.34 25.35 -13.54
C ASP A 74 14.11 26.07 -14.14
N GLU A 75 13.62 27.10 -13.44
CA GLU A 75 12.47 27.89 -13.89
C GLU A 75 12.67 28.55 -15.24
N ASN A 76 13.92 28.83 -15.61
CA ASN A 76 14.28 29.50 -16.85
C ASN A 76 14.51 28.51 -18.02
N SER A 77 14.74 27.24 -17.72
CA SER A 77 14.97 26.18 -18.73
C SER A 77 13.67 25.69 -19.40
N LEU A 78 12.54 25.93 -18.79
CA LEU A 78 11.22 25.69 -19.39
C LEU A 78 10.73 27.02 -19.95
N VAL A 79 10.55 27.06 -21.25
CA VAL A 79 10.35 28.25 -22.11
C VAL A 79 9.19 29.17 -21.71
N ASP A 80 8.33 28.78 -20.79
CA ASP A 80 7.40 29.64 -20.07
C ASP A 80 6.95 29.04 -18.74
N ALA A 81 6.57 29.89 -17.76
CA ALA A 81 6.04 29.48 -16.46
C ALA A 81 4.74 28.67 -16.57
N ASP A 82 3.96 28.89 -17.60
CA ASP A 82 2.73 28.15 -17.91
C ASP A 82 3.01 26.73 -18.40
N GLY A 83 4.07 26.52 -19.19
CA GLY A 83 4.48 25.21 -19.64
C GLY A 83 4.93 24.31 -18.49
N ARG A 84 5.70 24.86 -17.53
CA ARG A 84 6.09 24.16 -16.29
C ARG A 84 4.88 23.77 -15.45
N ASN A 85 4.01 24.73 -15.17
CA ASN A 85 2.80 24.47 -14.40
C ASN A 85 1.89 23.46 -15.08
N ARG A 86 1.80 23.51 -16.39
CA ARG A 86 1.04 22.54 -17.21
C ARG A 86 1.65 21.15 -17.17
N LEU A 87 3.00 21.04 -17.23
CA LEU A 87 3.70 19.77 -17.12
C LEU A 87 3.55 19.18 -15.71
N LEU A 88 3.76 19.98 -14.65
CA LEU A 88 3.58 19.54 -13.27
C LEU A 88 2.14 19.09 -12.98
N LYS A 89 1.14 19.83 -13.49
CA LYS A 89 -0.27 19.43 -13.39
C LYS A 89 -0.56 18.14 -14.16
N LYS A 90 0.02 17.94 -15.34
CA LYS A 90 -0.12 16.69 -16.09
C LYS A 90 0.55 15.51 -15.36
N LEU A 91 1.76 15.68 -14.85
CA LEU A 91 2.46 14.65 -14.08
C LEU A 91 1.70 14.30 -12.79
N ALA A 92 1.20 15.29 -12.07
CA ALA A 92 0.33 15.08 -10.91
C ALA A 92 -0.98 14.40 -11.29
N GLY A 93 -1.56 14.75 -12.44
CA GLY A 93 -2.73 14.09 -13.02
C GLY A 93 -2.47 12.62 -13.33
N TYR A 94 -1.39 12.32 -14.03
CA TYR A 94 -0.99 10.93 -14.34
C TYR A 94 -0.71 10.10 -13.08
N ASN A 95 -0.01 10.67 -12.09
CA ASN A 95 0.20 9.99 -10.82
C ASN A 95 -1.12 9.71 -10.09
N LYS A 96 -2.04 10.67 -10.11
CA LYS A 96 -3.36 10.49 -9.52
C LYS A 96 -4.14 9.39 -10.25
N GLU A 97 -4.20 9.40 -11.57
CA GLU A 97 -4.86 8.36 -12.37
C GLU A 97 -4.23 6.99 -12.16
N LEU A 98 -2.88 6.93 -12.08
CA LEU A 98 -2.14 5.69 -11.93
C LEU A 98 -2.36 5.00 -10.58
N TYR A 99 -2.50 5.79 -9.50
CA TYR A 99 -2.49 5.30 -8.13
C TYR A 99 -3.82 5.46 -7.39
N THR A 100 -4.85 5.98 -8.04
CA THR A 100 -6.17 6.18 -7.42
C THR A 100 -7.17 5.13 -7.93
N ASP A 101 -7.97 4.57 -7.03
CA ASP A 101 -9.13 3.77 -7.37
C ASP A 101 -10.26 4.67 -7.88
N VAL A 102 -10.77 4.38 -9.07
CA VAL A 102 -11.73 5.25 -9.78
C VAL A 102 -13.07 5.35 -9.05
N LEU A 103 -13.49 4.27 -8.39
CA LEU A 103 -14.78 4.23 -7.69
C LEU A 103 -14.74 5.00 -6.37
N THR A 104 -13.72 4.71 -5.56
CA THR A 104 -13.66 5.18 -4.16
C THR A 104 -12.77 6.40 -3.95
N GLY A 105 -11.94 6.73 -4.94
CA GLY A 105 -10.97 7.83 -4.85
C GLY A 105 -9.88 7.60 -3.79
N THR A 106 -9.75 6.40 -3.22
CA THR A 106 -8.63 5.99 -2.36
C THR A 106 -7.42 5.64 -3.21
N TYR A 107 -6.27 5.40 -2.58
CA TYR A 107 -5.20 4.74 -3.33
C TYR A 107 -5.65 3.36 -3.80
N ASN A 108 -5.11 2.90 -4.93
CA ASN A 108 -5.36 1.56 -5.46
C ASN A 108 -4.26 0.57 -5.03
N ARG A 109 -4.46 -0.73 -5.31
CA ARG A 109 -3.49 -1.79 -5.00
C ARG A 109 -2.12 -1.53 -5.62
N ARG A 110 -2.06 -0.94 -6.81
CA ARG A 110 -0.79 -0.61 -7.45
C ARG A 110 0.06 0.35 -6.63
N TYR A 111 -0.56 1.34 -5.97
CA TYR A 111 0.14 2.24 -5.07
C TYR A 111 0.79 1.48 -3.90
N TYR A 112 0.07 0.52 -3.32
CA TYR A 112 0.65 -0.35 -2.30
C TYR A 112 1.86 -1.13 -2.82
N GLU A 113 1.74 -1.82 -3.96
CA GLU A 113 2.80 -2.68 -4.51
C GLU A 113 4.07 -1.88 -4.88
N GLU A 114 3.91 -0.69 -5.43
CA GLU A 114 5.04 0.10 -5.94
C GLU A 114 5.61 1.10 -4.93
N GLN A 115 4.83 1.57 -3.96
CA GLN A 115 5.23 2.67 -3.09
C GLN A 115 5.31 2.28 -1.60
N LEU A 116 4.42 1.42 -1.11
CA LEU A 116 4.28 1.17 0.33
C LEU A 116 4.91 -0.14 0.79
N LYS A 117 4.83 -1.17 -0.02
CA LYS A 117 5.14 -2.56 0.33
C LYS A 117 6.47 -2.73 1.05
N MET A 118 7.51 -2.05 0.57
CA MET A 118 8.88 -2.16 1.10
C MET A 118 9.23 -1.09 2.14
N MET A 119 8.30 -0.18 2.47
CA MET A 119 8.52 0.82 3.52
C MET A 119 8.72 0.17 4.89
N ARG A 120 9.53 0.82 5.73
CA ARG A 120 9.89 0.35 7.07
C ARG A 120 9.76 1.49 8.07
N GLU A 121 8.56 1.94 8.29
CA GLU A 121 8.26 3.02 9.22
C GLU A 121 7.39 2.50 10.35
N ALA A 122 7.52 3.12 11.53
CA ALA A 122 6.62 2.82 12.64
C ALA A 122 5.20 3.25 12.26
N ALA A 123 4.28 2.33 12.25
CA ALA A 123 2.90 2.60 11.85
C ALA A 123 1.93 1.56 12.42
N GLY A 124 0.67 1.95 12.55
CA GLY A 124 -0.43 1.01 12.66
C GLY A 124 -0.86 0.56 11.26
N VAL A 125 -0.93 -0.72 11.02
CA VAL A 125 -1.36 -1.33 9.76
C VAL A 125 -2.60 -2.16 10.00
N ALA A 126 -3.68 -1.91 9.26
CA ALA A 126 -4.92 -2.66 9.39
C ALA A 126 -5.47 -3.10 8.04
N MET A 127 -5.90 -4.36 7.97
CA MET A 127 -6.72 -4.89 6.90
C MET A 127 -8.19 -4.82 7.32
N ILE A 128 -9.03 -4.31 6.44
CA ILE A 128 -10.46 -4.08 6.65
C ILE A 128 -11.20 -4.77 5.51
N ASP A 129 -12.20 -5.56 5.83
CA ASP A 129 -13.03 -6.25 4.85
C ASP A 129 -14.50 -6.05 5.17
N LEU A 130 -15.31 -5.78 4.16
CA LEU A 130 -16.75 -5.64 4.27
C LEU A 130 -17.42 -7.01 4.42
N ASP A 131 -18.10 -7.21 5.52
CA ASP A 131 -18.85 -8.45 5.75
C ASP A 131 -20.00 -8.56 4.77
N ASP A 132 -20.18 -9.77 4.21
CA ASP A 132 -21.29 -10.11 3.30
C ASP A 132 -21.43 -9.22 2.05
N PHE A 133 -20.36 -8.56 1.59
CA PHE A 133 -20.40 -7.65 0.45
C PHE A 133 -20.96 -8.30 -0.82
N LYS A 134 -20.61 -9.57 -1.07
CA LYS A 134 -21.15 -10.32 -2.19
C LYS A 134 -22.68 -10.46 -2.10
N MET A 135 -23.21 -10.73 -0.90
CA MET A 135 -24.68 -10.84 -0.67
C MET A 135 -25.37 -9.51 -1.00
N TYR A 136 -24.75 -8.37 -0.68
CA TYR A 136 -25.31 -7.06 -1.04
C TYR A 136 -25.37 -6.87 -2.55
N ASN A 137 -24.32 -7.23 -3.26
CA ASN A 137 -24.31 -7.18 -4.72
C ASN A 137 -25.35 -8.10 -5.34
N ASP A 138 -25.46 -9.34 -4.84
CA ASP A 138 -26.38 -10.34 -5.37
C ASP A 138 -27.86 -9.96 -5.08
N THR A 139 -28.12 -9.29 -3.94
CA THR A 139 -29.49 -8.93 -3.53
C THR A 139 -29.95 -7.59 -4.11
N TYR A 140 -29.08 -6.58 -4.13
CA TYR A 140 -29.44 -5.19 -4.45
C TYR A 140 -28.78 -4.67 -5.73
N GLY A 141 -27.93 -5.49 -6.37
CA GLY A 141 -27.19 -5.17 -7.59
C GLY A 141 -25.91 -4.36 -7.34
N HIS A 142 -25.01 -4.35 -8.32
CA HIS A 142 -23.70 -3.70 -8.23
C HIS A 142 -23.74 -2.21 -7.88
N LYS A 143 -24.79 -1.48 -8.30
CA LYS A 143 -24.95 -0.07 -7.92
C LYS A 143 -25.12 0.12 -6.40
N ALA A 144 -25.73 -0.84 -5.70
CA ALA A 144 -25.82 -0.82 -4.25
C ALA A 144 -24.43 -1.11 -3.64
N GLY A 145 -23.70 -2.08 -4.18
CA GLY A 145 -22.33 -2.38 -3.77
C GLY A 145 -21.39 -1.18 -3.94
N ASP A 146 -21.50 -0.46 -5.06
CA ASP A 146 -20.71 0.76 -5.29
C ASP A 146 -20.98 1.82 -4.21
N ARG A 147 -22.27 2.01 -3.83
CA ARG A 147 -22.64 2.94 -2.75
C ARG A 147 -22.15 2.47 -1.39
N VAL A 148 -22.16 1.16 -1.12
CA VAL A 148 -21.59 0.56 0.09
C VAL A 148 -20.10 0.89 0.20
N LEU A 149 -19.36 0.67 -0.87
CA LEU A 149 -17.91 0.98 -0.92
C LEU A 149 -17.64 2.47 -0.72
N ASP A 150 -18.36 3.34 -1.41
CA ASP A 150 -18.22 4.79 -1.29
C ASP A 150 -18.55 5.27 0.14
N THR A 151 -19.67 4.81 0.70
CA THR A 151 -20.07 5.15 2.09
C THR A 151 -19.01 4.69 3.08
N THR A 152 -18.52 3.46 2.95
CA THR A 152 -17.47 2.91 3.81
C THR A 152 -16.22 3.78 3.77
N VAL A 153 -15.76 4.17 2.59
CA VAL A 153 -14.58 5.03 2.42
C VAL A 153 -14.80 6.42 3.03
N GLN A 154 -15.98 7.02 2.86
CA GLN A 154 -16.29 8.32 3.46
C GLN A 154 -16.23 8.25 4.99
N ILE A 155 -16.76 7.19 5.59
CA ILE A 155 -16.70 6.97 7.04
C ILE A 155 -15.25 6.78 7.50
N ILE A 156 -14.49 5.90 6.86
CA ILE A 156 -13.08 5.70 7.22
C ILE A 156 -12.33 7.03 7.16
N ARG A 157 -12.48 7.79 6.06
CA ARG A 157 -11.84 9.10 5.90
C ARG A 157 -12.22 10.11 6.97
N SER A 158 -13.44 10.08 7.48
CA SER A 158 -13.87 10.95 8.58
C SER A 158 -13.20 10.58 9.92
N CYS A 159 -12.72 9.34 10.04
CA CYS A 159 -12.07 8.83 11.25
C CYS A 159 -10.55 8.94 11.21
N ILE A 160 -9.93 9.26 10.08
CA ILE A 160 -8.48 9.28 9.89
C ILE A 160 -7.95 10.69 9.59
N ARG A 161 -6.61 10.86 9.72
CA ARG A 161 -5.92 12.11 9.42
C ARG A 161 -5.58 12.20 7.93
N LYS A 162 -5.21 13.38 7.44
CA LYS A 162 -4.73 13.57 6.06
C LYS A 162 -3.40 12.85 5.78
N SER A 163 -2.60 12.62 6.81
CA SER A 163 -1.34 11.86 6.75
C SER A 163 -1.54 10.36 6.67
N ASP A 164 -2.73 9.87 7.03
CA ASP A 164 -3.03 8.46 7.05
C ASP A 164 -3.35 7.98 5.63
N ILE A 165 -2.96 6.76 5.33
CA ILE A 165 -3.04 6.19 3.97
C ILE A 165 -4.14 5.15 3.93
N LEU A 166 -5.10 5.34 3.02
CA LEU A 166 -6.17 4.38 2.74
C LEU A 166 -6.04 3.86 1.32
N VAL A 167 -5.92 2.55 1.18
CA VAL A 167 -5.77 1.84 -0.09
C VAL A 167 -6.95 0.89 -0.28
N ARG A 168 -7.57 0.88 -1.45
CA ARG A 168 -8.45 -0.23 -1.84
C ARG A 168 -7.57 -1.38 -2.32
N TYR A 169 -7.46 -2.40 -1.48
CA TYR A 169 -6.54 -3.52 -1.68
C TYR A 169 -7.13 -4.62 -2.56
N GLY A 170 -8.44 -4.85 -2.43
CA GLY A 170 -9.23 -5.82 -3.19
C GLY A 170 -10.59 -5.27 -3.59
N GLY A 171 -11.53 -6.11 -3.91
CA GLY A 171 -12.90 -5.73 -4.26
C GLY A 171 -13.61 -4.97 -3.16
N ASP A 172 -13.64 -5.56 -1.98
CA ASP A 172 -14.26 -5.11 -0.73
C ASP A 172 -13.25 -4.98 0.42
N GLU A 173 -11.96 -5.13 0.12
CA GLU A 173 -10.86 -5.07 1.07
C GLU A 173 -10.15 -3.73 1.02
N PHE A 174 -9.85 -3.18 2.19
CA PHE A 174 -9.10 -1.95 2.34
C PHE A 174 -7.89 -2.15 3.25
N LEU A 175 -6.79 -1.52 2.88
CA LEU A 175 -5.59 -1.42 3.71
C LEU A 175 -5.51 0.00 4.26
N LEU A 176 -5.39 0.10 5.58
CA LEU A 176 -5.22 1.35 6.30
C LEU A 176 -3.82 1.38 6.95
N ILE A 177 -3.06 2.44 6.71
CA ILE A 177 -1.76 2.67 7.32
C ILE A 177 -1.81 4.00 8.07
N LEU A 178 -1.48 3.97 9.35
CA LEU A 178 -1.50 5.08 10.29
C LEU A 178 -0.08 5.35 10.78
N PRO A 179 0.71 6.23 10.13
CA PRO A 179 2.08 6.54 10.53
C PRO A 179 2.11 7.14 11.94
N ASP A 180 3.15 6.81 12.70
CA ASP A 180 3.46 7.37 14.03
C ASP A 180 2.25 7.36 14.98
N ILE A 181 1.53 6.24 15.04
CA ILE A 181 0.38 6.08 15.93
C ILE A 181 0.76 5.25 17.16
N GLU A 182 0.35 5.72 18.34
CA GLU A 182 0.47 4.97 19.59
C GLU A 182 -0.58 3.84 19.62
N GLU A 183 -0.24 2.73 20.25
CA GLU A 183 -1.05 1.51 20.35
C GLU A 183 -2.49 1.77 20.82
N LYS A 184 -2.64 2.51 21.91
CA LYS A 184 -3.97 2.84 22.46
C LYS A 184 -4.82 3.60 21.42
N ASN A 185 -4.24 4.61 20.79
CA ASN A 185 -4.89 5.43 19.78
C ASN A 185 -5.22 4.62 18.52
N PHE A 186 -4.36 3.65 18.18
CA PHE A 186 -4.58 2.75 17.06
C PHE A 186 -5.83 1.89 17.27
N VAL A 187 -5.89 1.18 18.41
CA VAL A 187 -7.04 0.31 18.74
C VAL A 187 -8.34 1.13 18.83
N GLU A 188 -8.31 2.29 19.49
CA GLU A 188 -9.47 3.18 19.57
C GLU A 188 -9.94 3.65 18.19
N ARG A 189 -9.00 3.93 17.29
CA ARG A 189 -9.29 4.35 15.91
C ARG A 189 -9.97 3.23 15.12
N LEU A 190 -9.48 2.01 15.21
CA LEU A 190 -10.07 0.86 14.52
C LEU A 190 -11.49 0.57 15.03
N LYS A 191 -11.68 0.60 16.35
CA LYS A 191 -13.01 0.46 16.99
C LYS A 191 -13.97 1.54 16.51
N LYS A 192 -13.53 2.80 16.50
CA LYS A 192 -14.35 3.89 16.01
C LYS A 192 -14.78 3.69 14.57
N ILE A 193 -13.85 3.30 13.69
CA ILE A 193 -14.17 3.01 12.27
C ILE A 193 -15.24 1.92 12.18
N GLN A 194 -15.05 0.81 12.89
CA GLN A 194 -16.00 -0.32 12.90
C GLN A 194 -17.38 0.11 13.40
N GLU A 195 -17.46 0.86 14.52
CA GLU A 195 -18.73 1.34 15.08
C GLU A 195 -19.44 2.33 14.15
N GLU A 196 -18.74 3.28 13.56
CA GLU A 196 -19.32 4.29 12.67
C GLU A 196 -19.83 3.64 11.38
N ILE A 197 -19.13 2.63 10.84
CA ILE A 197 -19.63 1.84 9.71
C ILE A 197 -20.89 1.08 10.14
N HIS A 198 -20.90 0.44 11.30
CA HIS A 198 -22.03 -0.32 11.76
C HIS A 198 -23.27 0.53 12.03
N LYS A 199 -23.10 1.76 12.50
CA LYS A 199 -24.20 2.74 12.72
C LYS A 199 -24.70 3.39 11.44
N SER A 200 -23.96 3.26 10.35
CA SER A 200 -24.26 3.99 9.11
C SER A 200 -25.50 3.45 8.40
N GLN A 201 -26.14 4.35 7.66
CA GLN A 201 -27.24 4.01 6.77
C GLN A 201 -26.81 4.29 5.33
N ILE A 202 -27.13 3.38 4.43
CA ILE A 202 -26.85 3.56 3.01
C ILE A 202 -27.97 4.36 2.36
N PRO A 203 -27.68 5.51 1.75
CA PRO A 203 -28.69 6.31 1.06
C PRO A 203 -29.45 5.51 -0.01
N GLY A 204 -30.77 5.39 0.14
CA GLY A 204 -31.63 4.59 -0.74
C GLY A 204 -31.75 3.11 -0.38
N TYR A 205 -31.05 2.63 0.66
CA TYR A 205 -31.07 1.24 1.11
C TYR A 205 -31.15 1.13 2.65
N THR A 206 -32.20 1.70 3.25
CA THR A 206 -32.35 1.85 4.71
C THR A 206 -32.41 0.54 5.50
N LYS A 207 -32.66 -0.59 4.85
CA LYS A 207 -32.66 -1.91 5.48
C LYS A 207 -31.27 -2.57 5.50
N LEU A 208 -30.27 -1.95 4.85
CA LEU A 208 -28.95 -2.47 4.71
C LEU A 208 -28.08 -1.99 5.89
N GLN A 209 -27.69 -2.90 6.76
CA GLN A 209 -26.77 -2.61 7.85
C GLN A 209 -25.37 -3.10 7.48
N LEU A 210 -24.41 -2.17 7.47
CA LEU A 210 -23.03 -2.51 7.17
C LEU A 210 -22.32 -3.09 8.39
N SER A 211 -21.39 -3.98 8.14
CA SER A 211 -20.40 -4.40 9.10
C SER A 211 -19.05 -4.67 8.42
N VAL A 212 -17.99 -4.57 9.20
CA VAL A 212 -16.62 -4.81 8.75
C VAL A 212 -15.87 -5.68 9.73
N SER A 213 -15.03 -6.54 9.20
CA SER A 213 -14.03 -7.29 9.94
C SER A 213 -12.68 -6.63 9.78
N ILE A 214 -12.03 -6.29 10.89
CA ILE A 214 -10.78 -5.53 10.90
C ILE A 214 -9.70 -6.33 11.63
N GLY A 215 -8.55 -6.54 10.98
CA GLY A 215 -7.34 -7.05 11.60
C GLY A 215 -6.29 -5.95 11.68
N GLY A 216 -5.69 -5.72 12.84
CA GLY A 216 -4.74 -4.64 13.03
C GLY A 216 -3.46 -5.06 13.74
N VAL A 217 -2.33 -4.50 13.34
CA VAL A 217 -1.00 -4.70 13.96
C VAL A 217 -0.24 -3.40 14.02
N LEU A 218 0.68 -3.30 14.97
CA LEU A 218 1.70 -2.27 14.97
C LEU A 218 2.97 -2.81 14.34
N THR A 219 3.64 -1.98 13.55
CA THR A 219 4.94 -2.30 12.94
C THR A 219 6.04 -1.48 13.58
N ASP A 220 7.16 -2.13 13.88
CA ASP A 220 8.43 -1.51 14.26
C ASP A 220 9.54 -2.16 13.43
N ARG A 221 10.13 -1.40 12.49
CA ARG A 221 11.28 -1.82 11.66
C ARG A 221 11.05 -2.97 10.67
N GLU A 222 9.91 -3.61 10.65
CA GLU A 222 9.55 -4.56 9.61
C GLU A 222 9.04 -3.86 8.33
N THR A 223 8.90 -4.58 7.23
CA THR A 223 8.27 -4.04 6.02
C THR A 223 6.76 -3.96 6.19
N VAL A 224 6.14 -3.00 5.52
CA VAL A 224 4.67 -2.92 5.46
C VAL A 224 4.06 -4.23 4.94
N GLU A 225 4.72 -4.93 4.00
CA GLU A 225 4.28 -6.25 3.53
C GLU A 225 4.17 -7.27 4.67
N SER A 226 5.18 -7.34 5.54
CA SER A 226 5.15 -8.24 6.70
C SER A 226 3.99 -7.90 7.64
N ALA A 227 3.79 -6.62 7.92
CA ALA A 227 2.68 -6.15 8.75
C ALA A 227 1.31 -6.42 8.12
N VAL A 228 1.15 -6.23 6.80
CA VAL A 228 -0.07 -6.57 6.06
C VAL A 228 -0.40 -8.06 6.19
N ASN A 229 0.59 -8.93 6.02
CA ASN A 229 0.39 -10.39 6.17
C ASN A 229 -0.04 -10.77 7.60
N ARG A 230 0.42 -10.06 8.62
CA ARG A 230 -0.03 -10.28 10.01
C ARG A 230 -1.44 -9.73 10.23
N ALA A 231 -1.71 -8.52 9.77
CA ALA A 231 -3.03 -7.89 9.86
C ALA A 231 -4.11 -8.73 9.15
N ASP A 232 -3.79 -9.30 7.99
CA ASP A 232 -4.69 -10.18 7.25
C ASP A 232 -5.11 -11.42 8.06
N ARG A 233 -4.18 -12.03 8.78
CA ARG A 233 -4.49 -13.16 9.69
C ARG A 233 -5.49 -12.76 10.79
N PHE A 234 -5.33 -11.58 11.36
CA PHE A 234 -6.27 -11.06 12.37
C PHE A 234 -7.62 -10.69 11.75
N MET A 235 -7.63 -10.13 10.55
CA MET A 235 -8.87 -9.86 9.81
C MET A 235 -9.64 -11.16 9.53
N TYR A 236 -8.94 -12.23 9.14
CA TYR A 236 -9.56 -13.53 8.96
C TYR A 236 -10.19 -14.07 10.27
N GLN A 237 -9.55 -13.85 11.43
CA GLN A 237 -10.14 -14.19 12.72
C GLN A 237 -11.38 -13.33 13.02
N ALA A 238 -11.35 -12.05 12.69
CA ALA A 238 -12.48 -11.15 12.84
C ALA A 238 -13.69 -11.62 11.99
N LYS A 239 -13.44 -12.10 10.77
CA LYS A 239 -14.47 -12.61 9.85
C LYS A 239 -15.28 -13.81 10.40
N ILE A 240 -14.71 -14.59 11.31
CA ILE A 240 -15.41 -15.74 11.92
C ILE A 240 -16.66 -15.28 12.72
N GLN A 241 -16.56 -14.13 13.37
CA GLN A 241 -17.66 -13.58 14.16
C GLN A 241 -18.37 -12.39 13.49
N LYS A 242 -17.72 -11.79 12.49
CA LYS A 242 -18.11 -10.57 11.80
C LYS A 242 -18.23 -9.36 12.72
N ASN A 243 -18.24 -8.18 12.14
CA ASN A 243 -18.38 -6.91 12.86
C ASN A 243 -17.42 -6.79 14.05
N MET A 244 -16.15 -7.12 13.84
CA MET A 244 -15.15 -7.26 14.89
C MET A 244 -13.81 -6.63 14.49
N VAL A 245 -13.11 -6.12 15.50
CA VAL A 245 -11.71 -5.71 15.43
C VAL A 245 -10.87 -6.72 16.18
N VAL A 246 -9.83 -7.26 15.56
CA VAL A 246 -8.84 -8.17 16.18
C VAL A 246 -7.45 -7.56 16.01
N THR A 247 -6.74 -7.43 17.12
CA THR A 247 -5.34 -6.98 17.16
C THR A 247 -4.48 -7.97 17.91
N GLU A 248 -3.17 -7.74 17.99
CA GLU A 248 -2.27 -8.59 18.76
C GLU A 248 -2.62 -8.68 20.25
N ASP A 249 -3.22 -7.61 20.81
CA ASP A 249 -3.60 -7.53 22.22
C ASP A 249 -4.98 -8.12 22.51
N GLY A 250 -5.74 -8.49 21.50
CA GLY A 250 -7.03 -9.14 21.67
C GLY A 250 -8.07 -8.84 20.60
N ALA A 251 -9.27 -9.40 20.84
CA ALA A 251 -10.42 -9.21 19.98
C ALA A 251 -11.43 -8.25 20.64
N PHE A 252 -11.99 -7.33 19.83
CA PHE A 252 -12.92 -6.31 20.29
C PHE A 252 -14.18 -6.33 19.42
N GLN A 253 -15.33 -6.49 20.06
CA GLN A 253 -16.63 -6.39 19.41
C GLN A 253 -17.24 -4.99 19.62
N GLY A 254 -18.08 -4.51 18.68
CA GLY A 254 -18.78 -3.22 18.80
C GLY A 254 -19.72 -3.18 20.02
N SER A 255 -20.21 -2.02 20.34
CA SER A 255 -20.79 -1.42 21.55
C SER A 255 -21.66 -2.26 22.53
N ASN A 256 -21.85 -3.55 22.33
CA ASN A 256 -22.59 -4.42 23.25
C ASN A 256 -21.86 -5.71 23.65
N GLY A 257 -20.58 -5.84 23.38
CA GLY A 257 -19.83 -7.08 23.62
C GLY A 257 -18.77 -6.96 24.70
N SER A 258 -18.94 -7.74 25.76
CA SER A 258 -17.92 -7.96 26.79
C SER A 258 -16.59 -8.38 26.18
N PHE A 259 -15.50 -7.88 26.76
CA PHE A 259 -14.14 -8.33 26.51
C PHE A 259 -14.03 -9.85 26.56
N ALA A 260 -13.86 -10.49 25.45
CA ALA A 260 -13.34 -11.85 25.42
C ALA A 260 -11.85 -11.75 25.04
N ILE A 261 -11.01 -11.62 26.06
CA ILE A 261 -9.58 -11.91 25.90
C ILE A 261 -9.51 -13.40 25.55
N LEU A 262 -9.31 -13.72 24.29
CA LEU A 262 -8.98 -15.07 23.84
C LEU A 262 -7.52 -15.41 24.21
N ASN A 263 -7.17 -15.20 25.49
CA ASN A 263 -6.07 -15.88 26.13
C ASN A 263 -6.49 -17.33 26.39
N ARG A 264 -6.73 -18.09 25.32
CA ARG A 264 -6.86 -19.53 25.44
C ARG A 264 -5.48 -20.08 25.77
N LYS A 265 -5.25 -20.37 27.06
CA LYS A 265 -4.26 -21.38 27.45
C LYS A 265 -4.47 -22.57 26.51
N ARG A 266 -3.42 -22.90 25.75
CA ARG A 266 -3.38 -24.03 24.83
C ARG A 266 -3.88 -25.29 25.54
N LYS A 267 -5.10 -25.72 25.21
CA LYS A 267 -5.53 -27.10 25.47
C LYS A 267 -5.21 -27.89 24.22
N ASN A 268 -4.55 -29.04 24.39
CA ASN A 268 -4.27 -29.96 23.30
C ASN A 268 -5.59 -30.40 22.66
N HIS A 269 -5.97 -29.74 21.58
CA HIS A 269 -7.12 -30.13 20.78
C HIS A 269 -6.64 -30.93 19.58
N ARG A 270 -7.22 -32.11 19.37
CA ARG A 270 -7.05 -32.83 18.11
C ARG A 270 -7.97 -32.17 17.06
N VAL A 271 -7.39 -31.71 15.98
CA VAL A 271 -8.13 -31.11 14.87
C VAL A 271 -8.19 -32.11 13.73
N LEU A 272 -9.38 -32.47 13.28
CA LEU A 272 -9.59 -33.24 12.08
C LEU A 272 -9.79 -32.27 10.91
N ILE A 273 -8.89 -32.34 9.94
CA ILE A 273 -8.99 -31.54 8.71
C ILE A 273 -9.57 -32.45 7.62
N VAL A 274 -10.76 -32.09 7.14
CA VAL A 274 -11.41 -32.76 6.02
C VAL A 274 -11.59 -31.74 4.90
N ASP A 275 -10.86 -31.92 3.81
CA ASP A 275 -10.93 -31.09 2.61
C ASP A 275 -10.55 -31.98 1.42
N ASP A 276 -11.19 -31.83 0.30
CA ASP A 276 -10.92 -32.58 -0.93
C ASP A 276 -9.66 -32.08 -1.65
N SER A 277 -9.24 -30.85 -1.39
CA SER A 277 -8.01 -30.27 -1.91
C SER A 277 -6.80 -30.61 -1.05
N GLU A 278 -5.81 -31.25 -1.65
CA GLU A 278 -4.53 -31.58 -1.00
C GLU A 278 -3.76 -30.32 -0.57
N MET A 279 -3.85 -29.25 -1.37
CA MET A 279 -3.24 -27.96 -1.08
C MET A 279 -3.88 -27.30 0.15
N ASN A 280 -5.21 -27.31 0.25
CA ASN A 280 -5.91 -26.74 1.41
C ASN A 280 -5.58 -27.54 2.69
N ARG A 281 -5.52 -28.86 2.63
CA ARG A 281 -5.09 -29.70 3.76
C ARG A 281 -3.66 -29.41 4.19
N PHE A 282 -2.75 -29.18 3.25
CA PHE A 282 -1.37 -28.79 3.53
C PHE A 282 -1.30 -27.42 4.22
N LEU A 283 -1.95 -26.40 3.65
CA LEU A 283 -1.99 -25.05 4.22
C LEU A 283 -2.60 -25.03 5.63
N LEU A 284 -3.69 -25.77 5.85
CA LEU A 284 -4.31 -25.88 7.17
C LEU A 284 -3.42 -26.58 8.19
N ARG A 285 -2.64 -27.60 7.79
CA ARG A 285 -1.63 -28.25 8.65
C ARG A 285 -0.51 -27.31 9.04
N GLU A 286 0.02 -26.54 8.07
CA GLU A 286 1.04 -25.51 8.34
C GLU A 286 0.53 -24.42 9.29
N MET A 287 -0.70 -23.95 9.07
CA MET A 287 -1.32 -22.94 9.94
C MET A 287 -1.56 -23.44 11.37
N ILE A 288 -1.89 -24.74 11.54
CA ILE A 288 -2.12 -25.35 12.85
C ILE A 288 -0.79 -25.76 13.47
N GLY A 289 0.15 -26.26 12.68
CA GLY A 289 1.46 -26.75 13.14
C GLY A 289 2.45 -25.67 13.55
N ALA A 290 2.37 -24.47 12.97
CA ALA A 290 3.18 -23.32 13.35
C ALA A 290 2.76 -22.70 14.72
N GLY A 291 1.71 -23.22 15.32
CA GLY A 291 1.13 -22.74 16.59
C GLY A 291 1.19 -23.74 17.76
N ILE A 292 1.90 -24.87 17.63
CA ILE A 292 2.06 -25.86 18.71
C ILE A 292 3.48 -25.81 19.25
#